data_ed28e1c2734636776faf164fb5f7e1a3
#
_entry.id   ed28e1c2734636776faf164fb5f7e1a3
#
_cell.length_a   1.000
_cell.length_b   1.000
_cell.length_c   1.000
_cell.angle_alpha   90.00
_cell.angle_beta   90.00
_cell.angle_gamma   90.00
#
_symmetry.space_group_name_H-M   'P 1'
#
loop_
_entity.id
_entity.type
_entity.pdbx_description
1 polymer ?
#
loop_
_entity_poly.entity_id
_entity_poly.type
_entity_poly.pdbx_seq_one_letter_code
_entity_poly.pdbx_strand_id
1 'polypeptide(L)'
;MNVELKNRSNLILGVLFFGWMVSYIDRTAISLALMSIGKDLSLSATELGFVLSAFFFGYAVMQIPGGWLTDKYGPIKLLIGAVVFWSVFTAFTGLAWSLTSLLLIRFLFGIGEGGYPAASTKAISIYFQKEQRTKAQATMMSSNMIGSAIAPIICAPLLLVMDWRNVFFLISGLGLIFVIALLWSTKNTQTFISEERKESEEKGSFSKVIKNTYLMRVLFIFFFINIANWGLSSWMPTYLMQVHGLDLKNVGFIAAIPAIFAAIGMIISGRIISKLGGRSKYGVIFGAVVLAVCLFLMSTAASAALAITYQSIAFIFVSFMASFIFTTPHRVVNQQNVGTAFGVVNFGGQAAGIISPTIMGYLINVSGGSFKTSFIFLAIMCVIAAVIAVTLPVNHQQQTNIKSVEGY
;
A
#
# COMPACT_ATOMS: atom_id res chain seq x y z
N MET A 1 -15.85 -30.17 -5.99
CA MET A 1 -14.42 -29.96 -5.62
C MET A 1 -14.07 -30.85 -4.45
N ASN A 2 -13.06 -31.72 -4.60
CA ASN A 2 -12.62 -32.61 -3.52
C ASN A 2 -12.26 -31.76 -2.27
N VAL A 3 -12.67 -32.19 -1.08
CA VAL A 3 -12.42 -31.50 0.20
C VAL A 3 -10.92 -31.24 0.40
N GLU A 4 -10.09 -32.17 -0.02
CA GLU A 4 -8.63 -32.05 0.06
C GLU A 4 -8.05 -30.93 -0.80
N LEU A 5 -8.55 -30.74 -2.04
CA LEU A 5 -8.15 -29.64 -2.94
C LEU A 5 -8.54 -28.27 -2.37
N LYS A 6 -9.74 -28.17 -1.79
CA LYS A 6 -10.21 -26.94 -1.12
C LYS A 6 -9.32 -26.57 0.07
N ASN A 7 -8.94 -27.56 0.87
CA ASN A 7 -8.08 -27.33 2.04
C ASN A 7 -6.70 -26.86 1.63
N ARG A 8 -6.11 -27.40 0.56
CA ARG A 8 -4.80 -26.98 0.05
C ARG A 8 -4.82 -25.56 -0.55
N SER A 9 -5.86 -25.22 -1.32
CA SER A 9 -6.00 -23.84 -1.84
C SER A 9 -6.13 -22.83 -0.70
N ASN A 10 -6.90 -23.14 0.34
CA ASN A 10 -7.01 -22.27 1.53
C ASN A 10 -5.69 -22.15 2.29
N LEU A 11 -4.89 -23.22 2.36
CA LEU A 11 -3.55 -23.19 2.96
C LEU A 11 -2.62 -22.25 2.18
N ILE A 12 -2.61 -22.35 0.84
CA ILE A 12 -1.83 -21.43 -0.01
C ILE A 12 -2.28 -19.99 0.22
N LEU A 13 -3.60 -19.74 0.30
CA LEU A 13 -4.11 -18.41 0.60
C LEU A 13 -3.63 -17.92 1.96
N GLY A 14 -3.63 -18.76 2.99
CA GLY A 14 -3.11 -18.43 4.32
C GLY A 14 -1.62 -18.08 4.29
N VAL A 15 -0.82 -18.80 3.51
CA VAL A 15 0.61 -18.50 3.32
C VAL A 15 0.80 -17.17 2.59
N LEU A 16 0.07 -16.92 1.50
CA LEU A 16 0.11 -15.63 0.78
C LEU A 16 -0.33 -14.46 1.68
N PHE A 17 -1.36 -14.67 2.49
CA PHE A 17 -1.81 -13.71 3.49
C PHE A 17 -0.70 -13.38 4.51
N PHE A 18 -0.04 -14.42 5.05
CA PHE A 18 1.07 -14.26 5.98
C PHE A 18 2.24 -13.51 5.36
N GLY A 19 2.63 -13.84 4.12
CA GLY A 19 3.71 -13.15 3.42
C GLY A 19 3.45 -11.65 3.25
N TRP A 20 2.23 -11.28 2.90
CA TRP A 20 1.89 -9.86 2.79
C TRP A 20 1.81 -9.16 4.16
N MET A 21 1.37 -9.85 5.19
CA MET A 21 1.39 -9.34 6.56
C MET A 21 2.84 -9.06 7.02
N VAL A 22 3.79 -9.97 6.74
CA VAL A 22 5.23 -9.78 7.04
C VAL A 22 5.80 -8.55 6.34
N SER A 23 5.44 -8.32 5.07
CA SER A 23 5.80 -7.11 4.33
C SER A 23 5.40 -5.83 5.07
N TYR A 24 4.16 -5.75 5.58
CA TYR A 24 3.70 -4.59 6.34
C TYR A 24 4.34 -4.46 7.73
N ILE A 25 4.76 -5.58 8.35
CA ILE A 25 5.54 -5.54 9.58
C ILE A 25 6.89 -4.84 9.33
N ASP A 26 7.60 -5.20 8.25
CA ASP A 26 8.89 -4.56 7.90
C ASP A 26 8.73 -3.06 7.61
N ARG A 27 7.73 -2.69 6.80
CA ARG A 27 7.42 -1.29 6.49
C ARG A 27 7.10 -0.45 7.73
N THR A 28 6.46 -1.04 8.71
CA THR A 28 6.11 -0.35 9.97
C THR A 28 7.30 -0.30 10.91
N ALA A 29 8.11 -1.36 10.96
CA ALA A 29 9.29 -1.43 11.81
C ALA A 29 10.27 -0.29 11.54
N ILE A 30 10.53 0.06 10.27
CA ILE A 30 11.43 1.17 9.92
C ILE A 30 10.90 2.52 10.44
N SER A 31 9.57 2.76 10.33
CA SER A 31 8.94 4.00 10.80
C SER A 31 9.00 4.14 12.34
N LEU A 32 8.87 3.03 13.08
CA LEU A 32 9.01 3.00 14.53
C LEU A 32 10.46 3.15 14.98
N ALA A 33 11.40 2.56 14.24
CA ALA A 33 12.84 2.63 14.52
C ALA A 33 13.47 3.94 14.05
N LEU A 34 12.74 4.81 13.36
CA LEU A 34 13.27 5.98 12.66
C LEU A 34 14.08 6.92 13.59
N MET A 35 13.60 7.17 14.81
CA MET A 35 14.31 7.98 15.79
C MET A 35 15.62 7.33 16.27
N SER A 36 15.59 6.01 16.51
CA SER A 36 16.78 5.27 16.93
C SER A 36 17.84 5.24 15.82
N ILE A 37 17.41 5.01 14.57
CA ILE A 37 18.28 5.06 13.38
C ILE A 37 18.87 6.45 13.19
N GLY A 38 18.02 7.51 13.30
CA GLY A 38 18.46 8.89 13.16
C GLY A 38 19.51 9.29 14.20
N LYS A 39 19.31 8.88 15.46
CA LYS A 39 20.28 9.11 16.53
C LYS A 39 21.60 8.35 16.31
N ASP A 40 21.51 7.08 15.96
CA ASP A 40 22.67 6.18 15.83
C ASP A 40 23.54 6.54 14.63
N LEU A 41 22.93 6.88 13.49
CA LEU A 41 23.63 7.26 12.26
C LEU A 41 23.79 8.77 12.09
N SER A 42 23.38 9.58 13.08
CA SER A 42 23.41 11.05 13.06
C SER A 42 22.72 11.66 11.84
N LEU A 43 21.53 11.14 11.49
CA LEU A 43 20.75 11.55 10.31
C LEU A 43 19.74 12.65 10.65
N SER A 44 19.66 13.64 9.77
CA SER A 44 18.62 14.68 9.80
C SER A 44 17.25 14.11 9.40
N ALA A 45 16.17 14.85 9.72
CA ALA A 45 14.82 14.47 9.30
C ALA A 45 14.67 14.35 7.76
N THR A 46 15.39 15.20 7.01
CA THR A 46 15.43 15.10 5.53
C THR A 46 16.03 13.77 5.06
N GLU A 47 17.17 13.38 5.63
CA GLU A 47 17.84 12.13 5.30
C GLU A 47 16.99 10.90 5.67
N LEU A 48 16.31 10.95 6.81
CA LEU A 48 15.34 9.92 7.21
C LEU A 48 14.15 9.84 6.23
N GLY A 49 13.70 10.99 5.71
CA GLY A 49 12.71 11.05 4.65
C GLY A 49 13.19 10.35 3.36
N PHE A 50 14.45 10.54 2.96
CA PHE A 50 15.04 9.82 1.82
C PHE A 50 15.07 8.30 2.07
N VAL A 51 15.41 7.86 3.27
CA VAL A 51 15.42 6.43 3.65
C VAL A 51 14.05 5.79 3.45
N LEU A 52 12.99 6.47 3.89
CA LEU A 52 11.62 6.00 3.72
C LEU A 52 11.19 5.97 2.25
N SER A 53 11.55 7.00 1.48
CA SER A 53 11.23 7.13 0.06
C SER A 53 11.98 6.15 -0.83
N ALA A 54 13.22 5.77 -0.48
CA ALA A 54 14.04 4.84 -1.23
C ALA A 54 13.36 3.48 -1.41
N PHE A 55 12.64 3.01 -0.39
CA PHE A 55 11.81 1.82 -0.48
C PHE A 55 10.75 1.92 -1.58
N PHE A 56 9.97 3.00 -1.59
CA PHE A 56 8.90 3.19 -2.58
C PHE A 56 9.45 3.29 -4.00
N PHE A 57 10.64 3.87 -4.16
CA PHE A 57 11.31 3.95 -5.45
C PHE A 57 11.66 2.56 -5.98
N GLY A 58 12.32 1.73 -5.18
CA GLY A 58 12.62 0.33 -5.54
C GLY A 58 11.37 -0.48 -5.84
N TYR A 59 10.33 -0.34 -5.01
CA TYR A 59 9.04 -0.99 -5.17
C TYR A 59 8.36 -0.61 -6.50
N ALA A 60 8.35 0.68 -6.85
CA ALA A 60 7.74 1.16 -8.09
C ALA A 60 8.50 0.65 -9.33
N VAL A 61 9.83 0.67 -9.30
CA VAL A 61 10.70 0.15 -10.38
C VAL A 61 10.38 -1.32 -10.67
N MET A 62 10.14 -2.14 -9.64
CA MET A 62 9.92 -3.58 -9.80
C MET A 62 8.48 -3.94 -10.17
N GLN A 63 7.50 -3.05 -10.08
CA GLN A 63 6.10 -3.40 -10.36
C GLN A 63 5.87 -3.94 -11.79
N ILE A 64 6.45 -3.28 -12.79
CA ILE A 64 6.31 -3.71 -14.19
C ILE A 64 7.18 -4.94 -14.48
N PRO A 65 8.50 -4.96 -14.18
CA PRO A 65 9.32 -6.16 -14.34
C PRO A 65 8.80 -7.36 -13.55
N GLY A 66 8.27 -7.15 -12.34
CA GLY A 66 7.72 -8.20 -11.49
C GLY A 66 6.53 -8.92 -12.14
N GLY A 67 5.66 -8.21 -12.83
CA GLY A 67 4.59 -8.80 -13.63
C GLY A 67 5.14 -9.71 -14.75
N TRP A 68 6.09 -9.18 -15.54
CA TRP A 68 6.74 -9.93 -16.61
C TRP A 68 7.50 -11.17 -16.10
N LEU A 69 8.26 -11.04 -15.01
CA LEU A 69 8.97 -12.16 -14.37
C LEU A 69 7.98 -13.23 -13.88
N THR A 70 6.83 -12.79 -13.33
CA THR A 70 5.76 -13.70 -12.91
C THR A 70 5.24 -14.52 -14.09
N ASP A 71 5.07 -13.89 -15.26
CA ASP A 71 4.59 -14.57 -16.45
C ASP A 71 5.62 -15.52 -17.03
N LYS A 72 6.88 -15.14 -17.00
CA LYS A 72 7.99 -15.91 -17.57
C LYS A 72 8.38 -17.11 -16.70
N TYR A 73 8.54 -16.93 -15.39
CA TYR A 73 9.09 -17.96 -14.49
C TYR A 73 8.04 -18.64 -13.61
N GLY A 74 6.82 -18.14 -13.62
CA GLY A 74 5.72 -18.61 -12.79
C GLY A 74 5.67 -17.94 -11.40
N PRO A 75 4.47 -17.88 -10.79
CA PRO A 75 4.28 -17.11 -9.56
C PRO A 75 5.04 -17.66 -8.36
N ILE A 76 5.12 -18.99 -8.20
CA ILE A 76 5.74 -19.60 -7.02
C ILE A 76 7.26 -19.33 -6.98
N LYS A 77 7.94 -19.47 -8.10
CA LYS A 77 9.39 -19.19 -8.17
C LYS A 77 9.66 -17.72 -7.89
N LEU A 78 8.82 -16.83 -8.44
CA LEU A 78 8.98 -15.40 -8.19
C LEU A 78 8.67 -15.03 -6.74
N LEU A 79 7.62 -15.60 -6.11
CA LEU A 79 7.32 -15.40 -4.70
C LEU A 79 8.49 -15.81 -3.81
N ILE A 80 9.07 -17.00 -4.04
CA ILE A 80 10.23 -17.47 -3.28
C ILE A 80 11.41 -16.52 -3.47
N GLY A 81 11.77 -16.21 -4.72
CA GLY A 81 12.88 -15.32 -5.03
C GLY A 81 12.69 -13.91 -4.43
N ALA A 82 11.50 -13.33 -4.56
CA ALA A 82 11.15 -12.04 -4.02
C ALA A 82 11.28 -12.02 -2.49
N VAL A 83 10.71 -13.02 -1.79
CA VAL A 83 10.75 -13.09 -0.32
C VAL A 83 12.14 -13.33 0.20
N VAL A 84 12.92 -14.24 -0.41
CA VAL A 84 14.33 -14.44 -0.04
C VAL A 84 15.13 -13.15 -0.24
N PHE A 85 14.94 -12.48 -1.38
CA PHE A 85 15.63 -11.24 -1.70
C PHE A 85 15.31 -10.14 -0.67
N TRP A 86 14.02 -9.85 -0.42
CA TRP A 86 13.69 -8.81 0.55
C TRP A 86 14.12 -9.18 1.97
N SER A 87 14.01 -10.46 2.38
CA SER A 87 14.47 -10.91 3.71
C SER A 87 15.95 -10.69 3.93
N VAL A 88 16.78 -10.93 2.90
CA VAL A 88 18.20 -10.63 2.93
C VAL A 88 18.43 -9.14 3.13
N PHE A 89 17.70 -8.27 2.41
CA PHE A 89 17.84 -6.82 2.57
C PHE A 89 17.18 -6.29 3.85
N THR A 90 16.19 -6.98 4.41
CA THR A 90 15.72 -6.73 5.77
C THR A 90 16.84 -6.98 6.79
N ALA A 91 17.53 -8.12 6.70
CA ALA A 91 18.69 -8.39 7.55
C ALA A 91 19.80 -7.34 7.35
N PHE A 92 20.10 -6.97 6.10
CA PHE A 92 21.10 -5.94 5.80
C PHE A 92 20.72 -4.56 6.34
N THR A 93 19.42 -4.27 6.55
CA THR A 93 19.02 -3.06 7.26
C THR A 93 19.65 -3.01 8.66
N GLY A 94 19.71 -4.13 9.38
CA GLY A 94 20.42 -4.24 10.66
C GLY A 94 21.94 -4.07 10.59
N LEU A 95 22.53 -4.19 9.39
CA LEU A 95 23.96 -3.98 9.16
C LEU A 95 24.30 -2.59 8.61
N ALA A 96 23.31 -1.70 8.44
CA ALA A 96 23.54 -0.37 7.88
C ALA A 96 24.45 0.48 8.78
N TRP A 97 25.45 1.15 8.17
CA TRP A 97 26.47 1.95 8.86
C TRP A 97 26.51 3.41 8.42
N SER A 98 25.73 3.77 7.41
CA SER A 98 25.66 5.13 6.86
C SER A 98 24.35 5.38 6.14
N LEU A 99 24.05 6.65 5.85
CA LEU A 99 22.91 7.02 5.00
C LEU A 99 22.94 6.28 3.66
N THR A 100 24.08 6.30 2.97
CA THR A 100 24.21 5.67 1.64
C THR A 100 23.94 4.17 1.68
N SER A 101 24.48 3.44 2.68
CA SER A 101 24.21 2.02 2.84
C SER A 101 22.73 1.77 3.10
N LEU A 102 22.09 2.58 3.95
CA LEU A 102 20.68 2.43 4.29
C LEU A 102 19.78 2.75 3.09
N LEU A 103 20.08 3.79 2.31
CA LEU A 103 19.35 4.11 1.07
C LEU A 103 19.40 2.97 0.06
N LEU A 104 20.58 2.41 -0.17
CA LEU A 104 20.77 1.31 -1.11
C LEU A 104 20.04 0.05 -0.65
N ILE A 105 20.16 -0.28 0.63
CA ILE A 105 19.48 -1.43 1.23
C ILE A 105 17.95 -1.28 1.12
N ARG A 106 17.40 -0.10 1.45
CA ARG A 106 15.96 0.17 1.36
C ARG A 106 15.44 0.15 -0.08
N PHE A 107 16.21 0.65 -1.03
CA PHE A 107 15.90 0.56 -2.45
C PHE A 107 15.84 -0.91 -2.93
N LEU A 108 16.86 -1.70 -2.60
CA LEU A 108 16.92 -3.12 -2.97
C LEU A 108 15.84 -3.94 -2.26
N PHE A 109 15.55 -3.64 -0.99
CA PHE A 109 14.41 -4.20 -0.28
C PHE A 109 13.10 -3.94 -1.03
N GLY A 110 12.89 -2.69 -1.51
CA GLY A 110 11.73 -2.31 -2.32
C GLY A 110 11.63 -3.10 -3.63
N ILE A 111 12.76 -3.33 -4.31
CA ILE A 111 12.81 -4.20 -5.51
C ILE A 111 12.33 -5.62 -5.16
N GLY A 112 12.80 -6.21 -4.06
CA GLY A 112 12.35 -7.53 -3.63
C GLY A 112 10.84 -7.59 -3.42
N GLU A 113 10.29 -6.60 -2.72
CA GLU A 113 8.87 -6.56 -2.37
C GLU A 113 7.95 -6.22 -3.54
N GLY A 114 8.42 -5.40 -4.49
CA GLY A 114 7.61 -4.89 -5.62
C GLY A 114 7.11 -5.97 -6.58
N GLY A 115 7.72 -7.15 -6.62
CA GLY A 115 7.27 -8.29 -7.41
C GLY A 115 6.15 -9.12 -6.78
N TYR A 116 5.97 -9.02 -5.46
CA TYR A 116 5.04 -9.84 -4.69
C TYR A 116 3.57 -9.68 -5.09
N PRO A 117 3.02 -8.47 -5.32
CA PRO A 117 1.61 -8.29 -5.68
C PRO A 117 1.20 -9.04 -6.96
N ALA A 118 2.02 -8.92 -8.00
CA ALA A 118 1.77 -9.60 -9.29
C ALA A 118 1.82 -11.13 -9.13
N ALA A 119 2.84 -11.63 -8.43
CA ALA A 119 3.05 -13.06 -8.22
C ALA A 119 1.95 -13.68 -7.36
N SER A 120 1.55 -13.04 -6.26
CA SER A 120 0.48 -13.52 -5.39
C SER A 120 -0.89 -13.53 -6.08
N THR A 121 -1.21 -12.47 -6.84
CA THR A 121 -2.44 -12.43 -7.65
C THR A 121 -2.48 -13.53 -8.69
N LYS A 122 -1.36 -13.79 -9.38
CA LYS A 122 -1.28 -14.91 -10.34
C LYS A 122 -1.35 -16.27 -9.66
N ALA A 123 -0.76 -16.44 -8.48
CA ALA A 123 -0.91 -17.66 -7.70
C ALA A 123 -2.38 -17.93 -7.37
N ILE A 124 -3.15 -16.91 -6.95
CA ILE A 124 -4.59 -17.04 -6.72
C ILE A 124 -5.30 -17.51 -8.01
N SER A 125 -4.95 -16.94 -9.17
CA SER A 125 -5.58 -17.33 -10.43
C SER A 125 -5.30 -18.78 -10.84
N ILE A 126 -4.20 -19.37 -10.37
CA ILE A 126 -3.79 -20.76 -10.66
C ILE A 126 -4.40 -21.75 -9.66
N TYR A 127 -4.46 -21.38 -8.37
CA TYR A 127 -4.87 -22.30 -7.30
C TYR A 127 -6.34 -22.16 -6.89
N PHE A 128 -7.08 -21.19 -7.45
CA PHE A 128 -8.51 -21.00 -7.16
C PHE A 128 -9.36 -21.03 -8.42
N GLN A 129 -10.57 -21.61 -8.30
CA GLN A 129 -11.58 -21.56 -9.37
C GLN A 129 -12.05 -20.12 -9.59
N LYS A 130 -12.50 -19.79 -10.80
CA LYS A 130 -12.89 -18.43 -11.24
C LYS A 130 -13.84 -17.74 -10.27
N GLU A 131 -14.85 -18.46 -9.78
CA GLU A 131 -15.87 -17.96 -8.86
C GLU A 131 -15.31 -17.59 -7.49
N GLN A 132 -14.19 -18.19 -7.10
CA GLN A 132 -13.56 -18.02 -5.79
C GLN A 132 -12.44 -16.97 -5.79
N ARG A 133 -11.89 -16.63 -6.97
CA ARG A 133 -10.72 -15.75 -7.11
C ARG A 133 -10.92 -14.38 -6.47
N THR A 134 -12.09 -13.77 -6.69
CA THR A 134 -12.42 -12.44 -6.11
C THR A 134 -12.39 -12.48 -4.58
N LYS A 135 -12.98 -13.54 -3.99
CA LYS A 135 -12.98 -13.70 -2.52
C LYS A 135 -11.57 -13.96 -1.98
N ALA A 136 -10.79 -14.82 -2.65
CA ALA A 136 -9.41 -15.11 -2.27
C ALA A 136 -8.53 -13.85 -2.35
N GLN A 137 -8.65 -13.07 -3.42
CA GLN A 137 -7.93 -11.81 -3.60
C GLN A 137 -8.30 -10.80 -2.51
N ALA A 138 -9.57 -10.63 -2.20
CA ALA A 138 -10.02 -9.74 -1.12
C ALA A 138 -9.48 -10.17 0.25
N THR A 139 -9.51 -11.49 0.53
CA THR A 139 -8.92 -12.05 1.76
C THR A 139 -7.42 -11.79 1.83
N MET A 140 -6.68 -12.04 0.75
CA MET A 140 -5.25 -11.74 0.70
C MET A 140 -4.98 -10.24 0.93
N MET A 141 -5.73 -9.35 0.29
CA MET A 141 -5.54 -7.91 0.45
C MET A 141 -5.87 -7.39 1.86
N SER A 142 -6.77 -8.07 2.60
CA SER A 142 -7.06 -7.69 3.99
C SER A 142 -5.86 -7.88 4.93
N SER A 143 -4.87 -8.69 4.53
CA SER A 143 -3.62 -8.85 5.28
C SER A 143 -2.83 -7.55 5.45
N ASN A 144 -2.99 -6.59 4.51
CA ASN A 144 -2.36 -5.28 4.57
C ASN A 144 -2.83 -4.49 5.81
N MET A 145 -4.15 -4.49 6.02
CA MET A 145 -4.75 -3.77 7.15
C MET A 145 -4.42 -4.46 8.48
N ILE A 146 -4.49 -5.80 8.49
CA ILE A 146 -4.17 -6.60 9.68
C ILE A 146 -2.67 -6.46 9.99
N GLY A 147 -1.80 -6.54 8.97
CA GLY A 147 -0.36 -6.31 9.11
C GLY A 147 -0.04 -4.93 9.67
N SER A 148 -0.66 -3.88 9.12
CA SER A 148 -0.47 -2.50 9.59
C SER A 148 -0.96 -2.28 11.02
N ALA A 149 -2.02 -2.98 11.46
CA ALA A 149 -2.53 -2.90 12.83
C ALA A 149 -1.67 -3.68 13.82
N ILE A 150 -1.20 -4.88 13.44
CA ILE A 150 -0.42 -5.76 14.31
C ILE A 150 1.05 -5.33 14.39
N ALA A 151 1.60 -4.80 13.30
CA ALA A 151 3.02 -4.45 13.22
C ALA A 151 3.50 -3.51 14.33
N PRO A 152 2.82 -2.40 14.67
CA PRO A 152 3.26 -1.53 15.76
C PRO A 152 3.21 -2.25 17.12
N ILE A 153 2.21 -3.12 17.34
CA ILE A 153 2.03 -3.88 18.58
C ILE A 153 3.17 -4.88 18.80
N ILE A 154 3.70 -5.45 17.71
CA ILE A 154 4.83 -6.39 17.76
C ILE A 154 6.16 -5.65 17.80
N CYS A 155 6.36 -4.67 16.90
CA CYS A 155 7.67 -4.04 16.72
C CYS A 155 8.04 -3.09 17.85
N ALA A 156 7.08 -2.34 18.43
CA ALA A 156 7.40 -1.39 19.48
C ALA A 156 7.95 -2.06 20.75
N PRO A 157 7.37 -3.14 21.31
CA PRO A 157 7.98 -3.87 22.41
C PRO A 157 9.36 -4.46 22.09
N LEU A 158 9.57 -4.96 20.87
CA LEU A 158 10.87 -5.50 20.45
C LEU A 158 11.94 -4.40 20.45
N LEU A 159 11.61 -3.21 19.94
CA LEU A 159 12.52 -2.04 19.93
C LEU A 159 12.81 -1.48 21.34
N LEU A 160 12.03 -1.84 22.36
CA LEU A 160 12.31 -1.48 23.76
C LEU A 160 13.29 -2.42 24.44
N VAL A 161 13.32 -3.69 24.05
CA VAL A 161 14.13 -4.73 24.70
C VAL A 161 15.41 -5.07 23.94
N MET A 162 15.51 -4.66 22.67
CA MET A 162 16.67 -4.92 21.83
C MET A 162 16.96 -3.73 20.90
N ASP A 163 18.22 -3.63 20.46
CA ASP A 163 18.64 -2.64 19.46
C ASP A 163 17.85 -2.81 18.16
N TRP A 164 17.60 -1.69 17.45
CA TRP A 164 16.85 -1.68 16.21
C TRP A 164 17.45 -2.62 15.15
N ARG A 165 18.79 -2.81 15.14
CA ARG A 165 19.46 -3.75 14.24
C ARG A 165 18.99 -5.18 14.46
N ASN A 166 18.91 -5.60 15.71
CA ASN A 166 18.47 -6.94 16.10
C ASN A 166 17.01 -7.18 15.73
N VAL A 167 16.15 -6.14 15.80
CA VAL A 167 14.75 -6.24 15.36
C VAL A 167 14.67 -6.58 13.87
N PHE A 168 15.49 -5.95 13.01
CA PHE A 168 15.52 -6.27 11.58
C PHE A 168 16.07 -7.68 11.30
N PHE A 169 17.04 -8.16 12.05
CA PHE A 169 17.47 -9.58 11.95
C PHE A 169 16.33 -10.54 12.31
N LEU A 170 15.58 -10.24 13.36
CA LEU A 170 14.43 -11.07 13.77
C LEU A 170 13.33 -11.08 12.70
N ILE A 171 12.96 -9.91 12.17
CA ILE A 171 11.94 -9.79 11.13
C ILE A 171 12.37 -10.54 9.85
N SER A 172 13.63 -10.49 9.48
CA SER A 172 14.14 -11.21 8.30
C SER A 172 13.90 -12.72 8.38
N GLY A 173 13.96 -13.29 9.59
CA GLY A 173 13.66 -14.69 9.84
C GLY A 173 12.23 -15.11 9.49
N LEU A 174 11.26 -14.19 9.58
CA LEU A 174 9.86 -14.46 9.19
C LEU A 174 9.74 -14.79 7.70
N GLY A 175 10.59 -14.20 6.86
CA GLY A 175 10.63 -14.53 5.43
C GLY A 175 11.05 -15.96 5.15
N LEU A 176 11.98 -16.51 5.93
CA LEU A 176 12.37 -17.93 5.81
C LEU A 176 11.19 -18.85 6.17
N ILE A 177 10.44 -18.52 7.22
CA ILE A 177 9.23 -19.24 7.60
C ILE A 177 8.21 -19.23 6.46
N PHE A 178 8.01 -18.08 5.81
CA PHE A 178 7.15 -17.97 4.64
C PHE A 178 7.60 -18.88 3.50
N VAL A 179 8.88 -18.87 3.15
CA VAL A 179 9.43 -19.69 2.05
C VAL A 179 9.20 -21.18 2.33
N ILE A 180 9.50 -21.65 3.55
CA ILE A 180 9.27 -23.04 3.95
C ILE A 180 7.77 -23.39 3.86
N ALA A 181 6.91 -22.52 4.38
CA ALA A 181 5.46 -22.71 4.34
C ALA A 181 4.92 -22.74 2.90
N LEU A 182 5.45 -21.87 2.00
CA LEU A 182 5.07 -21.83 0.60
C LEU A 182 5.47 -23.11 -0.13
N LEU A 183 6.72 -23.55 0.03
CA LEU A 183 7.22 -24.80 -0.56
C LEU A 183 6.39 -26.01 -0.10
N TRP A 184 6.06 -26.05 1.18
CA TRP A 184 5.25 -27.14 1.74
C TRP A 184 3.80 -27.10 1.24
N SER A 185 3.17 -25.93 1.19
CA SER A 185 1.78 -25.75 0.76
C SER A 185 1.55 -26.02 -0.70
N THR A 186 2.56 -25.76 -1.55
CA THR A 186 2.47 -25.95 -3.01
C THR A 186 2.91 -27.34 -3.48
N LYS A 187 3.55 -28.12 -2.62
CA LYS A 187 3.98 -29.50 -2.93
C LYS A 187 2.77 -30.38 -3.23
N ASN A 188 2.76 -31.04 -4.40
CA ASN A 188 1.69 -31.93 -4.84
C ASN A 188 0.29 -31.30 -4.94
N THR A 189 0.21 -29.97 -5.09
CA THR A 189 -1.07 -29.28 -5.25
C THR A 189 -1.45 -29.22 -6.73
N GLN A 190 -2.67 -29.65 -7.07
CA GLN A 190 -3.20 -29.51 -8.44
C GLN A 190 -3.43 -28.02 -8.75
N THR A 191 -3.06 -27.63 -9.97
CA THR A 191 -3.28 -26.29 -10.49
C THR A 191 -4.55 -26.27 -11.34
N PHE A 192 -5.39 -25.26 -11.14
CA PHE A 192 -6.50 -24.96 -12.05
C PHE A 192 -5.97 -24.13 -13.23
N ILE A 193 -5.17 -24.74 -14.10
CA ILE A 193 -4.75 -24.09 -15.34
C ILE A 193 -5.98 -24.12 -16.23
N SER A 194 -6.70 -23.02 -16.33
CA SER A 194 -7.82 -22.91 -17.24
C SER A 194 -7.32 -22.95 -18.69
N GLU A 195 -7.92 -23.79 -19.53
CA GLU A 195 -7.73 -23.82 -20.98
C GLU A 195 -8.16 -22.48 -21.65
N GLU A 196 -8.84 -21.60 -20.91
CA GLU A 196 -9.22 -20.22 -21.30
C GLU A 196 -8.04 -19.32 -21.73
N ARG A 197 -6.79 -19.78 -21.61
CA ARG A 197 -5.62 -18.99 -22.03
C ARG A 197 -5.54 -18.74 -23.54
N LYS A 198 -6.34 -19.46 -24.35
CA LYS A 198 -6.34 -19.33 -25.82
C LYS A 198 -7.29 -18.26 -26.38
N GLU A 199 -8.28 -17.80 -25.61
CA GLU A 199 -9.33 -16.91 -26.16
C GLU A 199 -9.16 -15.41 -25.89
N SER A 200 -8.17 -14.97 -25.10
CA SER A 200 -7.99 -13.54 -24.82
C SER A 200 -6.58 -13.02 -25.12
N GLU A 201 -6.02 -13.36 -26.28
CA GLU A 201 -4.73 -12.79 -26.76
C GLU A 201 -4.83 -11.37 -27.31
N GLU A 202 -5.97 -10.71 -27.26
CA GLU A 202 -6.00 -9.26 -27.48
C GLU A 202 -5.37 -8.54 -26.29
N LYS A 203 -4.10 -8.22 -26.44
CA LYS A 203 -3.33 -7.45 -25.45
C LYS A 203 -3.99 -6.10 -25.22
N GLY A 204 -4.30 -5.79 -23.97
CA GLY A 204 -4.77 -4.46 -23.59
C GLY A 204 -3.80 -3.38 -24.11
N SER A 205 -4.32 -2.27 -24.61
CA SER A 205 -3.51 -1.19 -25.18
C SER A 205 -3.15 -0.18 -24.08
N PHE A 206 -1.89 -0.18 -23.66
CA PHE A 206 -1.35 0.81 -22.72
C PHE A 206 -1.59 2.26 -23.22
N SER A 207 -1.41 2.50 -24.52
CA SER A 207 -1.65 3.82 -25.13
C SER A 207 -3.12 4.28 -24.98
N LYS A 208 -4.10 3.38 -25.12
CA LYS A 208 -5.52 3.72 -24.92
C LYS A 208 -5.81 4.08 -23.46
N VAL A 209 -5.16 3.42 -22.51
CA VAL A 209 -5.34 3.66 -21.06
C VAL A 209 -4.78 5.03 -20.66
N ILE A 210 -3.54 5.37 -21.05
CA ILE A 210 -2.92 6.66 -20.68
C ILE A 210 -3.56 7.86 -21.39
N LYS A 211 -4.19 7.66 -22.55
CA LYS A 211 -4.96 8.71 -23.24
C LYS A 211 -6.35 8.92 -22.64
N ASN A 212 -6.80 8.04 -21.76
CA ASN A 212 -8.10 8.19 -21.12
C ASN A 212 -8.01 9.26 -20.01
N THR A 213 -8.52 10.45 -20.32
CA THR A 213 -8.50 11.62 -19.42
C THR A 213 -9.17 11.37 -18.07
N TYR A 214 -10.22 10.54 -18.04
CA TYR A 214 -10.89 10.18 -16.79
C TYR A 214 -9.97 9.37 -15.88
N LEU A 215 -9.32 8.33 -16.41
CA LEU A 215 -8.37 7.52 -15.67
C LEU A 215 -7.17 8.32 -15.17
N MET A 216 -6.68 9.26 -16.00
CA MET A 216 -5.58 10.14 -15.58
C MET A 216 -6.00 11.05 -14.42
N ARG A 217 -7.22 11.62 -14.46
CA ARG A 217 -7.73 12.38 -13.30
C ARG A 217 -7.83 11.50 -12.04
N VAL A 218 -8.33 10.28 -12.16
CA VAL A 218 -8.40 9.32 -11.04
C VAL A 218 -7.01 8.95 -10.52
N LEU A 219 -6.01 8.75 -11.41
CA LEU A 219 -4.62 8.55 -11.03
C LEU A 219 -4.10 9.72 -10.19
N PHE A 220 -4.30 10.97 -10.64
CA PHE A 220 -3.83 12.15 -9.90
C PHE A 220 -4.58 12.33 -8.56
N ILE A 221 -5.89 12.06 -8.51
CA ILE A 221 -6.63 12.04 -7.24
C ILE A 221 -5.99 11.04 -6.28
N PHE A 222 -5.71 9.82 -6.76
CA PHE A 222 -5.08 8.78 -5.94
C PHE A 222 -3.66 9.14 -5.51
N PHE A 223 -2.89 9.74 -6.41
CA PHE A 223 -1.55 10.25 -6.10
C PHE A 223 -1.59 11.27 -4.95
N PHE A 224 -2.42 12.30 -5.04
CA PHE A 224 -2.48 13.35 -4.01
C PHE A 224 -3.03 12.85 -2.67
N ILE A 225 -4.03 11.95 -2.69
CA ILE A 225 -4.53 11.29 -1.46
C ILE A 225 -3.43 10.44 -0.83
N ASN A 226 -2.65 9.72 -1.64
CA ASN A 226 -1.58 8.87 -1.12
C ASN A 226 -0.35 9.66 -0.65
N ILE A 227 -0.13 10.89 -1.10
CA ILE A 227 0.84 11.77 -0.44
C ILE A 227 0.49 11.92 1.05
N ALA A 228 -0.79 12.15 1.38
CA ALA A 228 -1.22 12.23 2.77
C ALA A 228 -1.11 10.87 3.47
N ASN A 229 -1.56 9.80 2.85
CA ASN A 229 -1.56 8.45 3.43
C ASN A 229 -0.14 7.97 3.77
N TRP A 230 0.79 8.02 2.81
CA TRP A 230 2.16 7.57 3.02
C TRP A 230 2.96 8.50 3.94
N GLY A 231 2.72 9.81 3.85
CA GLY A 231 3.32 10.78 4.76
C GLY A 231 2.94 10.53 6.21
N LEU A 232 1.64 10.40 6.50
CA LEU A 232 1.14 10.06 7.84
C LEU A 232 1.68 8.73 8.32
N SER A 233 1.56 7.67 7.52
CA SER A 233 1.98 6.33 7.92
C SER A 233 3.47 6.28 8.25
N SER A 234 4.30 7.05 7.54
CA SER A 234 5.76 7.07 7.71
C SER A 234 6.19 7.87 8.95
N TRP A 235 5.58 9.02 9.19
CA TRP A 235 6.07 9.99 10.19
C TRP A 235 5.24 10.04 11.49
N MET A 236 4.06 9.39 11.51
CA MET A 236 3.18 9.44 12.68
C MET A 236 3.82 8.91 13.98
N PRO A 237 4.57 7.78 13.98
CA PRO A 237 5.26 7.33 15.17
C PRO A 237 6.22 8.39 15.72
N THR A 238 7.04 8.99 14.85
CA THR A 238 7.98 10.05 15.20
C THR A 238 7.26 11.29 15.76
N TYR A 239 6.15 11.71 15.12
CA TYR A 239 5.34 12.83 15.60
C TYR A 239 4.80 12.59 17.02
N LEU A 240 4.25 11.40 17.28
CA LEU A 240 3.71 11.06 18.60
C LEU A 240 4.78 11.06 19.68
N MET A 241 6.00 10.60 19.36
CA MET A 241 7.12 10.59 20.29
C MET A 241 7.71 11.98 20.52
N GLN A 242 7.97 12.74 19.44
CA GLN A 242 8.67 14.03 19.53
C GLN A 242 7.78 15.17 20.00
N VAL A 243 6.53 15.24 19.53
CA VAL A 243 5.63 16.36 19.80
C VAL A 243 4.78 16.11 21.04
N HIS A 244 4.31 14.88 21.23
CA HIS A 244 3.42 14.54 22.34
C HIS A 244 4.12 13.77 23.47
N GLY A 245 5.43 13.51 23.37
CA GLY A 245 6.21 12.87 24.43
C GLY A 245 5.80 11.44 24.77
N LEU A 246 5.10 10.76 23.85
CA LEU A 246 4.71 9.37 24.10
C LEU A 246 5.92 8.45 24.03
N ASP A 247 6.00 7.51 24.95
CA ASP A 247 6.96 6.42 24.87
C ASP A 247 6.64 5.46 23.71
N LEU A 248 7.64 4.73 23.27
CA LEU A 248 7.52 3.82 22.13
C LEU A 248 6.48 2.72 22.35
N LYS A 249 6.29 2.25 23.59
CA LYS A 249 5.29 1.24 23.94
C LYS A 249 3.88 1.76 23.69
N ASN A 250 3.57 2.95 24.18
CA ASN A 250 2.27 3.59 23.97
C ASN A 250 2.04 3.92 22.49
N VAL A 251 3.07 4.37 21.77
CA VAL A 251 3.00 4.58 20.32
C VAL A 251 2.65 3.28 19.58
N GLY A 252 3.22 2.14 19.98
CA GLY A 252 2.91 0.85 19.36
C GLY A 252 1.43 0.47 19.46
N PHE A 253 0.79 0.67 20.60
CA PHE A 253 -0.65 0.41 20.75
C PHE A 253 -1.53 1.45 20.06
N ILE A 254 -1.20 2.72 20.21
CA ILE A 254 -1.99 3.83 19.69
C ILE A 254 -1.93 3.89 18.15
N ALA A 255 -0.78 3.60 17.55
CA ALA A 255 -0.61 3.57 16.10
C ALA A 255 -1.41 2.48 15.38
N ALA A 256 -1.87 1.45 16.10
CA ALA A 256 -2.75 0.42 15.55
C ALA A 256 -4.20 0.93 15.34
N ILE A 257 -4.64 1.92 16.12
CA ILE A 257 -6.03 2.40 16.12
C ILE A 257 -6.47 2.90 14.74
N PRO A 258 -5.73 3.79 14.04
CA PRO A 258 -6.14 4.26 12.72
C PRO A 258 -6.29 3.14 11.68
N ALA A 259 -5.47 2.08 11.75
CA ALA A 259 -5.57 0.93 10.85
C ALA A 259 -6.88 0.14 11.05
N ILE A 260 -7.37 0.02 12.29
CA ILE A 260 -8.67 -0.59 12.58
C ILE A 260 -9.79 0.25 11.96
N PHE A 261 -9.74 1.58 12.11
CA PHE A 261 -10.71 2.48 11.50
C PHE A 261 -10.65 2.48 9.96
N ALA A 262 -9.47 2.33 9.38
CA ALA A 262 -9.30 2.11 7.94
C ALA A 262 -10.01 0.84 7.46
N ALA A 263 -9.90 -0.27 8.21
CA ALA A 263 -10.59 -1.52 7.89
C ALA A 263 -12.11 -1.37 7.95
N ILE A 264 -12.64 -0.70 8.97
CA ILE A 264 -14.07 -0.37 9.09
C ILE A 264 -14.51 0.49 7.89
N GLY A 265 -13.74 1.53 7.55
CA GLY A 265 -13.99 2.39 6.39
C GLY A 265 -14.06 1.61 5.08
N MET A 266 -13.15 0.64 4.88
CA MET A 266 -13.13 -0.21 3.69
C MET A 266 -14.40 -1.09 3.57
N ILE A 267 -14.84 -1.70 4.67
CA ILE A 267 -16.04 -2.56 4.69
C ILE A 267 -17.30 -1.74 4.37
N ILE A 268 -17.42 -0.56 4.96
CA ILE A 268 -18.57 0.32 4.78
C ILE A 268 -18.59 0.91 3.38
N SER A 269 -17.43 1.28 2.85
CA SER A 269 -17.29 1.97 1.55
C SER A 269 -17.85 1.17 0.37
N GLY A 270 -17.66 -0.14 0.34
CA GLY A 270 -18.17 -0.99 -0.72
C GLY A 270 -19.69 -0.91 -0.88
N ARG A 271 -20.44 -0.86 0.24
CA ARG A 271 -21.89 -0.73 0.25
C ARG A 271 -22.34 0.68 -0.16
N ILE A 272 -21.62 1.70 0.27
CA ILE A 272 -21.97 3.10 -0.05
C ILE A 272 -21.70 3.39 -1.53
N ILE A 273 -20.54 2.99 -2.06
CA ILE A 273 -20.16 3.25 -3.45
C ILE A 273 -21.11 2.54 -4.43
N SER A 274 -21.54 1.32 -4.11
CA SER A 274 -22.52 0.60 -4.93
C SER A 274 -23.88 1.32 -4.99
N LYS A 275 -24.32 1.93 -3.87
CA LYS A 275 -25.56 2.71 -3.80
C LYS A 275 -25.45 4.07 -4.50
N LEU A 276 -24.29 4.73 -4.43
CA LEU A 276 -24.07 6.05 -5.04
C LEU A 276 -23.96 5.97 -6.57
N GLY A 277 -23.55 4.84 -7.13
CA GLY A 277 -23.38 4.64 -8.58
C GLY A 277 -22.57 5.77 -9.24
N GLY A 278 -23.13 6.43 -10.24
CA GLY A 278 -22.50 7.56 -10.95
C GLY A 278 -22.25 8.81 -10.10
N ARG A 279 -22.88 8.92 -8.92
CA ARG A 279 -22.70 10.02 -7.95
C ARG A 279 -21.54 9.79 -6.97
N SER A 280 -20.82 8.69 -7.09
CA SER A 280 -19.70 8.32 -6.20
C SER A 280 -18.56 9.36 -6.16
N LYS A 281 -18.43 10.22 -7.20
CA LYS A 281 -17.47 11.34 -7.18
C LYS A 281 -17.70 12.31 -6.02
N TYR A 282 -18.95 12.55 -5.61
CA TYR A 282 -19.25 13.45 -4.48
C TYR A 282 -18.73 12.88 -3.16
N GLY A 283 -18.75 11.54 -3.02
CA GLY A 283 -18.11 10.87 -1.89
C GLY A 283 -16.60 11.06 -1.86
N VAL A 284 -15.95 11.05 -3.03
CA VAL A 284 -14.48 11.32 -3.14
C VAL A 284 -14.18 12.77 -2.77
N ILE A 285 -14.95 13.74 -3.27
CA ILE A 285 -14.80 15.17 -2.94
C ILE A 285 -14.96 15.37 -1.43
N PHE A 286 -16.04 14.85 -0.87
CA PHE A 286 -16.32 14.93 0.58
C PHE A 286 -15.20 14.30 1.41
N GLY A 287 -14.76 13.08 1.02
CA GLY A 287 -13.66 12.38 1.69
C GLY A 287 -12.35 13.15 1.65
N ALA A 288 -12.00 13.74 0.50
CA ALA A 288 -10.77 14.53 0.36
C ALA A 288 -10.83 15.84 1.20
N VAL A 289 -11.99 16.49 1.28
CA VAL A 289 -12.19 17.67 2.13
C VAL A 289 -12.09 17.30 3.61
N VAL A 290 -12.75 16.20 4.05
CA VAL A 290 -12.63 15.75 5.45
C VAL A 290 -11.19 15.39 5.79
N LEU A 291 -10.47 14.71 4.88
CA LEU A 291 -9.06 14.39 5.07
C LEU A 291 -8.22 15.68 5.21
N ALA A 292 -8.44 16.68 4.37
CA ALA A 292 -7.75 17.97 4.46
C ALA A 292 -8.01 18.68 5.78
N VAL A 293 -9.27 18.70 6.25
CA VAL A 293 -9.66 19.28 7.54
C VAL A 293 -9.00 18.54 8.70
N CYS A 294 -9.02 17.20 8.70
CA CYS A 294 -8.37 16.40 9.74
C CYS A 294 -6.85 16.69 9.81
N LEU A 295 -6.18 16.77 8.66
CA LEU A 295 -4.75 17.10 8.59
C LEU A 295 -4.44 18.52 9.08
N PHE A 296 -5.28 19.48 8.73
CA PHE A 296 -5.16 20.84 9.23
C PHE A 296 -5.33 20.88 10.75
N LEU A 297 -6.34 20.20 11.31
CA LEU A 297 -6.56 20.10 12.77
C LEU A 297 -5.42 19.36 13.47
N MET A 298 -4.81 18.35 12.83
CA MET A 298 -3.59 17.70 13.35
C MET A 298 -2.42 18.67 13.48
N SER A 299 -2.31 19.69 12.63
CA SER A 299 -1.23 20.68 12.69
C SER A 299 -1.21 21.49 13.99
N THR A 300 -2.33 21.51 14.71
CA THR A 300 -2.52 22.24 15.97
C THR A 300 -3.08 21.36 17.09
N ALA A 301 -3.00 20.04 16.96
CA ALA A 301 -3.56 19.12 17.94
C ALA A 301 -2.87 19.26 19.31
N ALA A 302 -3.65 19.60 20.33
CA ALA A 302 -3.15 19.82 21.68
C ALA A 302 -2.81 18.51 22.43
N SER A 303 -3.21 17.36 21.94
CA SER A 303 -2.93 16.06 22.57
C SER A 303 -2.78 14.94 21.54
N ALA A 304 -2.05 13.89 21.92
CA ALA A 304 -1.94 12.68 21.13
C ALA A 304 -3.32 12.03 20.83
N ALA A 305 -4.24 12.07 21.79
CA ALA A 305 -5.59 11.54 21.61
C ALA A 305 -6.35 12.24 20.48
N LEU A 306 -6.27 13.58 20.41
CA LEU A 306 -6.87 14.36 19.32
C LEU A 306 -6.20 14.04 17.98
N ALA A 307 -4.87 13.97 17.93
CA ALA A 307 -4.12 13.64 16.72
C ALA A 307 -4.53 12.26 16.16
N ILE A 308 -4.61 11.24 17.02
CA ILE A 308 -5.04 9.88 16.64
C ILE A 308 -6.51 9.85 16.22
N THR A 309 -7.37 10.62 16.87
CA THR A 309 -8.78 10.74 16.48
C THR A 309 -8.88 11.31 15.07
N TYR A 310 -8.19 12.41 14.78
CA TYR A 310 -8.18 12.99 13.43
C TYR A 310 -7.57 12.06 12.40
N GLN A 311 -6.49 11.35 12.72
CA GLN A 311 -5.91 10.34 11.84
C GLN A 311 -6.87 9.18 11.59
N SER A 312 -7.59 8.71 12.60
CA SER A 312 -8.55 7.61 12.47
C SER A 312 -9.71 7.99 11.54
N ILE A 313 -10.26 9.20 11.71
CA ILE A 313 -11.27 9.75 10.80
C ILE A 313 -10.70 9.86 9.38
N ALA A 314 -9.50 10.41 9.23
CA ALA A 314 -8.81 10.52 7.95
C ALA A 314 -8.68 9.16 7.23
N PHE A 315 -8.29 8.11 7.94
CA PHE A 315 -8.09 6.77 7.37
C PHE A 315 -9.39 6.06 6.96
N ILE A 316 -10.51 6.34 7.64
CA ILE A 316 -11.84 5.91 7.15
C ILE A 316 -12.09 6.45 5.73
N PHE A 317 -11.84 7.74 5.51
CA PHE A 317 -12.09 8.37 4.23
C PHE A 317 -11.04 8.02 3.17
N VAL A 318 -9.78 7.81 3.55
CA VAL A 318 -8.75 7.25 2.65
C VAL A 318 -9.21 5.90 2.10
N SER A 319 -9.69 5.01 2.97
CA SER A 319 -10.20 3.68 2.58
C SER A 319 -11.44 3.76 1.70
N PHE A 320 -12.34 4.71 2.00
CA PHE A 320 -13.51 4.98 1.17
C PHE A 320 -13.11 5.43 -0.25
N MET A 321 -12.19 6.38 -0.35
CA MET A 321 -11.71 6.88 -1.64
C MET A 321 -10.93 5.80 -2.41
N ALA A 322 -10.12 4.98 -1.72
CA ALA A 322 -9.43 3.85 -2.34
C ALA A 322 -10.41 2.85 -2.97
N SER A 323 -11.53 2.55 -2.31
CA SER A 323 -12.56 1.67 -2.85
C SER A 323 -13.18 2.21 -4.14
N PHE A 324 -13.45 3.53 -4.22
CA PHE A 324 -13.90 4.18 -5.46
C PHE A 324 -12.85 4.05 -6.56
N ILE A 325 -11.60 4.37 -6.24
CA ILE A 325 -10.49 4.41 -7.19
C ILE A 325 -10.25 3.02 -7.79
N PHE A 326 -10.22 1.97 -6.98
CA PHE A 326 -9.98 0.60 -7.44
C PHE A 326 -11.17 -0.03 -8.18
N THR A 327 -12.38 0.48 -8.01
CA THR A 327 -13.55 0.04 -8.81
C THR A 327 -13.68 0.80 -10.14
N THR A 328 -13.02 1.93 -10.29
CA THR A 328 -13.11 2.80 -11.47
C THR A 328 -12.62 2.12 -12.77
N PRO A 329 -11.47 1.39 -12.82
CA PRO A 329 -11.06 0.69 -14.04
C PRO A 329 -12.14 -0.21 -14.64
N HIS A 330 -12.86 -0.96 -13.80
CA HIS A 330 -13.94 -1.84 -14.26
C HIS A 330 -15.13 -1.12 -14.91
N ARG A 331 -15.28 0.18 -14.66
CA ARG A 331 -16.41 1.00 -15.15
C ARG A 331 -16.06 1.83 -16.38
N VAL A 332 -14.76 2.04 -16.64
CA VAL A 332 -14.29 3.09 -17.56
C VAL A 332 -13.57 2.53 -18.77
N VAL A 333 -13.05 1.31 -18.68
CA VAL A 333 -12.37 0.64 -19.80
C VAL A 333 -12.97 -0.73 -20.09
N ASN A 334 -12.74 -1.21 -21.32
CA ASN A 334 -13.13 -2.56 -21.72
C ASN A 334 -12.36 -3.60 -20.90
N GLN A 335 -12.92 -4.79 -20.73
CA GLN A 335 -12.41 -5.86 -19.89
C GLN A 335 -10.91 -6.19 -20.16
N GLN A 336 -10.48 -6.12 -21.41
CA GLN A 336 -9.09 -6.33 -21.84
C GLN A 336 -8.09 -5.31 -21.27
N ASN A 337 -8.55 -4.10 -20.98
CA ASN A 337 -7.72 -2.99 -20.49
C ASN A 337 -7.81 -2.78 -18.96
N VAL A 338 -8.66 -3.52 -18.25
CA VAL A 338 -8.89 -3.32 -16.80
C VAL A 338 -7.59 -3.51 -15.99
N GLY A 339 -6.83 -4.57 -16.29
CA GLY A 339 -5.56 -4.83 -15.61
C GLY A 339 -4.53 -3.71 -15.82
N THR A 340 -4.39 -3.24 -17.07
CA THR A 340 -3.50 -2.12 -17.42
C THR A 340 -3.95 -0.83 -16.72
N ALA A 341 -5.26 -0.53 -16.74
CA ALA A 341 -5.83 0.65 -16.09
C ALA A 341 -5.66 0.62 -14.57
N PHE A 342 -5.85 -0.56 -13.94
CA PHE A 342 -5.58 -0.75 -12.52
C PHE A 342 -4.10 -0.51 -12.20
N GLY A 343 -3.18 -1.06 -12.98
CA GLY A 343 -1.74 -0.88 -12.80
C GLY A 343 -1.32 0.58 -12.91
N VAL A 344 -1.82 1.31 -13.92
CA VAL A 344 -1.55 2.74 -14.12
C VAL A 344 -2.06 3.57 -12.95
N VAL A 345 -3.28 3.33 -12.48
CA VAL A 345 -3.85 4.06 -11.32
C VAL A 345 -3.08 3.73 -10.04
N ASN A 346 -2.75 2.45 -9.81
CA ASN A 346 -1.99 2.03 -8.63
C ASN A 346 -0.57 2.61 -8.61
N PHE A 347 0.08 2.72 -9.78
CA PHE A 347 1.37 3.40 -9.89
C PHE A 347 1.30 4.84 -9.36
N GLY A 348 0.23 5.59 -9.64
CA GLY A 348 0.03 6.94 -9.08
C GLY A 348 0.07 6.93 -7.54
N GLY A 349 -0.61 5.99 -6.91
CA GLY A 349 -0.60 5.85 -5.44
C GLY A 349 0.78 5.49 -4.87
N GLN A 350 1.56 4.65 -5.55
CA GLN A 350 2.90 4.27 -5.09
C GLN A 350 3.93 5.38 -5.35
N ALA A 351 3.81 6.12 -6.47
CA ALA A 351 4.66 7.26 -6.78
C ALA A 351 4.57 8.35 -5.70
N ALA A 352 3.41 8.52 -5.05
CA ALA A 352 3.25 9.40 -3.90
C ALA A 352 4.17 9.03 -2.73
N GLY A 353 4.41 7.73 -2.51
CA GLY A 353 5.33 7.24 -1.49
C GLY A 353 6.80 7.59 -1.74
N ILE A 354 7.19 7.80 -3.01
CA ILE A 354 8.55 8.26 -3.37
C ILE A 354 8.76 9.71 -2.89
N ILE A 355 7.71 10.53 -2.93
CA ILE A 355 7.80 11.98 -2.74
C ILE A 355 7.47 12.37 -1.29
N SER A 356 6.39 11.81 -0.75
CA SER A 356 5.77 12.29 0.49
C SER A 356 6.69 12.22 1.72
N PRO A 357 7.35 11.09 2.04
CA PRO A 357 8.20 11.02 3.22
C PRO A 357 9.39 11.98 3.15
N THR A 358 9.97 12.15 1.95
CA THR A 358 11.09 13.09 1.73
C THR A 358 10.66 14.55 1.93
N ILE A 359 9.54 14.98 1.33
CA ILE A 359 9.06 16.35 1.49
C ILE A 359 8.70 16.62 2.95
N MET A 360 8.02 15.69 3.63
CA MET A 360 7.74 15.85 5.06
C MET A 360 9.02 15.97 5.88
N GLY A 361 9.99 15.10 5.66
CA GLY A 361 11.28 15.15 6.36
C GLY A 361 12.01 16.48 6.14
N TYR A 362 12.01 16.98 4.90
CA TYR A 362 12.55 18.31 4.57
C TYR A 362 11.82 19.44 5.31
N LEU A 363 10.49 19.44 5.29
CA LEU A 363 9.69 20.44 5.97
C LEU A 363 9.88 20.42 7.50
N ILE A 364 9.98 19.25 8.10
CA ILE A 364 10.29 19.06 9.52
C ILE A 364 11.67 19.65 9.83
N ASN A 365 12.66 19.34 9.00
CA ASN A 365 14.03 19.81 9.19
C ASN A 365 14.14 21.36 9.14
N VAL A 366 13.59 21.97 8.08
CA VAL A 366 13.65 23.44 7.90
C VAL A 366 12.77 24.21 8.89
N SER A 367 11.76 23.54 9.49
CA SER A 367 10.88 24.11 10.52
C SER A 367 11.40 23.87 11.95
N GLY A 368 12.67 23.49 12.12
CA GLY A 368 13.28 23.25 13.43
C GLY A 368 12.64 22.10 14.22
N GLY A 369 12.18 21.06 13.54
CA GLY A 369 11.51 19.89 14.13
C GLY A 369 9.98 20.00 14.22
N SER A 370 9.38 21.09 13.74
CA SER A 370 7.92 21.27 13.76
C SER A 370 7.22 20.48 12.67
N PHE A 371 6.19 19.73 13.01
CA PHE A 371 5.34 19.00 12.09
C PHE A 371 4.21 19.82 11.46
N LYS A 372 3.99 21.05 11.97
CA LYS A 372 2.89 21.92 11.54
C LYS A 372 2.88 22.15 10.04
N THR A 373 4.01 22.57 9.48
CA THR A 373 4.15 22.84 8.04
C THR A 373 3.94 21.58 7.21
N SER A 374 4.40 20.42 7.69
CA SER A 374 4.23 19.13 7.03
C SER A 374 2.76 18.73 6.96
N PHE A 375 1.98 18.87 8.04
CA PHE A 375 0.54 18.56 8.01
C PHE A 375 -0.24 19.54 7.14
N ILE A 376 0.11 20.84 7.12
CA ILE A 376 -0.49 21.81 6.20
C ILE A 376 -0.20 21.44 4.75
N PHE A 377 1.05 21.04 4.43
CA PHE A 377 1.39 20.52 3.09
C PHE A 377 0.50 19.34 2.70
N LEU A 378 0.34 18.34 3.57
CA LEU A 378 -0.54 17.20 3.31
C LEU A 378 -2.00 17.62 3.09
N ALA A 379 -2.49 18.58 3.90
CA ALA A 379 -3.85 19.13 3.74
C ALA A 379 -4.05 19.80 2.37
N ILE A 380 -3.06 20.58 1.90
CA ILE A 380 -3.08 21.21 0.58
C ILE A 380 -3.15 20.14 -0.52
N MET A 381 -2.39 19.05 -0.42
CA MET A 381 -2.45 17.95 -1.40
C MET A 381 -3.86 17.33 -1.46
N CYS A 382 -4.53 17.20 -0.33
CA CYS A 382 -5.91 16.69 -0.29
C CYS A 382 -6.91 17.69 -0.90
N VAL A 383 -6.72 18.99 -0.73
CA VAL A 383 -7.52 20.02 -1.41
C VAL A 383 -7.33 19.93 -2.93
N ILE A 384 -6.10 19.75 -3.41
CA ILE A 384 -5.82 19.54 -4.84
C ILE A 384 -6.56 18.30 -5.35
N ALA A 385 -6.53 17.19 -4.60
CA ALA A 385 -7.29 16.00 -4.95
C ALA A 385 -8.80 16.28 -5.05
N ALA A 386 -9.38 17.05 -4.11
CA ALA A 386 -10.78 17.43 -4.14
C ALA A 386 -11.11 18.29 -5.38
N VAL A 387 -10.28 19.28 -5.72
CA VAL A 387 -10.43 20.13 -6.91
C VAL A 387 -10.41 19.27 -8.19
N ILE A 388 -9.47 18.33 -8.31
CA ILE A 388 -9.44 17.42 -9.46
C ILE A 388 -10.71 16.56 -9.48
N ALA A 389 -11.19 16.07 -8.33
CA ALA A 389 -12.40 15.25 -8.25
C ALA A 389 -13.66 16.02 -8.70
N VAL A 390 -13.74 17.33 -8.48
CA VAL A 390 -14.84 18.19 -9.00
C VAL A 390 -14.91 18.12 -10.52
N THR A 391 -13.78 18.06 -11.20
CA THR A 391 -13.71 18.01 -12.68
C THR A 391 -14.14 16.66 -13.27
N LEU A 392 -14.36 15.61 -12.45
CA LEU A 392 -14.87 14.34 -12.95
C LEU A 392 -16.32 14.47 -13.43
N PRO A 393 -16.69 13.93 -14.61
CA PRO A 393 -18.07 13.94 -15.09
C PRO A 393 -18.96 13.01 -14.21
N VAL A 394 -20.22 13.37 -14.06
CA VAL A 394 -21.20 12.65 -13.22
C VAL A 394 -21.65 11.33 -13.84
N ASN A 395 -21.71 11.24 -15.18
CA ASN A 395 -22.24 10.09 -15.92
C ASN A 395 -21.23 9.55 -16.94
N HIS A 396 -20.37 8.61 -16.54
CA HIS A 396 -19.47 7.97 -17.51
C HIS A 396 -20.10 6.71 -18.18
N GLN A 397 -21.16 6.14 -17.64
CA GLN A 397 -21.82 4.97 -18.22
C GLN A 397 -22.58 5.24 -19.52
N GLN A 398 -23.00 6.50 -19.79
CA GLN A 398 -23.72 6.82 -21.01
C GLN A 398 -22.82 7.15 -22.22
N GLN A 399 -21.58 7.58 -22.01
CA GLN A 399 -20.69 7.93 -23.13
C GLN A 399 -20.08 6.72 -23.84
N THR A 400 -19.93 5.59 -23.16
CA THR A 400 -19.40 4.36 -23.78
C THR A 400 -20.46 3.66 -24.64
N ASN A 401 -21.73 3.73 -24.26
CA ASN A 401 -22.84 3.15 -25.03
C ASN A 401 -23.25 3.98 -26.25
N ILE A 402 -23.09 5.31 -26.23
CA ILE A 402 -23.46 6.18 -27.37
C ILE A 402 -22.44 6.02 -28.53
N LYS A 403 -21.16 5.86 -28.24
CA LYS A 403 -20.14 5.65 -29.28
C LYS A 403 -20.12 4.23 -29.87
N SER A 404 -20.76 3.27 -29.22
CA SER A 404 -20.92 1.90 -29.78
C SER A 404 -22.17 1.76 -30.66
N VAL A 405 -23.09 2.72 -30.62
CA VAL A 405 -24.32 2.74 -31.44
C VAL A 405 -24.17 3.60 -32.69
N GLU A 406 -23.25 4.59 -32.68
CA GLU A 406 -22.99 5.45 -33.88
C GLU A 406 -21.89 4.88 -34.80
N GLY A 407 -21.40 3.68 -34.55
CA GLY A 407 -20.38 2.98 -35.36
C GLY A 407 -20.92 1.82 -36.20
N TYR A 408 -22.21 1.87 -36.62
CA TYR A 408 -22.77 1.00 -37.64
C TYR A 408 -23.15 1.79 -38.88
#